data_e60dbf9e5814cfefd3acf226a690a113
#
_entry.id   e60dbf9e5814cfefd3acf226a690a113
#
_cell.length_a   1.000
_cell.length_b   1.000
_cell.length_c   1.000
_cell.angle_alpha   90.00
_cell.angle_beta   90.00
_cell.angle_gamma   90.00
#
_symmetry.space_group_name_H-M   'P 1'
#
loop_
_entity.id
_entity.type
_entity.pdbx_description
1 polymer ?
#
loop_
_entity_poly.entity_id
_entity_poly.type
_entity_poly.pdbx_seq_one_letter_code
_entity_poly.pdbx_strand_id
1 'polypeptide(L)'
;MDEMVVERLIYKNPYQALSVELKEEYGMSPVEAKALVKKMQEFVEQETCGKRKNNQIVRAVVAVGEPAGKKIKDCKLVSVTLTMEFYGEEKILKENGLKYLKELKVHQLAFESYEQGGLLSHEDIQDILGISRSTIKRIVKKYKENDIFIPTRGQIEDIGPGITHKERIIELIVKGYLYSEIMILTAHTEASIENYERKFVKISYFHREGKNELKIRAITGYSEALIKSFIGLYKKSMKNYPESVNKMLQRYENYIELKEKKIG
;
A
#
# COMPACT_ATOMS: atom_id res chain seq x y z
N MET A 1 11.63 36.34 -3.73
CA MET A 1 11.23 34.95 -3.96
C MET A 1 10.87 34.87 -5.44
N ASP A 2 11.43 33.95 -6.16
CA ASP A 2 11.28 33.87 -7.62
C ASP A 2 9.79 33.62 -7.97
N GLU A 3 9.20 34.44 -8.83
CA GLU A 3 7.79 34.36 -9.23
C GLU A 3 7.42 32.97 -9.72
N MET A 4 8.32 32.32 -10.46
CA MET A 4 8.13 30.92 -10.89
C MET A 4 8.04 29.91 -9.74
N VAL A 5 8.67 30.16 -8.60
CA VAL A 5 8.60 29.28 -7.43
C VAL A 5 7.25 29.45 -6.73
N VAL A 6 6.76 30.68 -6.63
CA VAL A 6 5.45 30.99 -6.05
C VAL A 6 4.33 30.38 -6.90
N GLU A 7 4.40 30.56 -8.21
CA GLU A 7 3.45 30.00 -9.17
C GLU A 7 3.38 28.46 -9.08
N ARG A 8 4.55 27.79 -9.05
CA ARG A 8 4.60 26.31 -8.85
C ARG A 8 4.01 25.86 -7.52
N LEU A 9 4.18 26.65 -6.46
CA LEU A 9 3.60 26.32 -5.14
C LEU A 9 2.08 26.48 -5.14
N ILE A 10 1.55 27.49 -5.84
CA ILE A 10 0.11 27.70 -5.99
C ILE A 10 -0.54 26.49 -6.69
N TYR A 11 0.02 26.06 -7.83
CA TYR A 11 -0.53 24.93 -8.59
C TYR A 11 -0.26 23.56 -7.95
N LYS A 12 0.68 23.43 -7.02
CA LYS A 12 0.87 22.23 -6.22
C LYS A 12 -0.12 22.09 -5.07
N ASN A 13 -0.80 23.15 -4.69
CA ASN A 13 -1.88 23.09 -3.72
C ASN A 13 -3.24 23.09 -4.46
N PRO A 14 -3.96 21.97 -4.51
CA PRO A 14 -5.21 21.85 -5.26
C PRO A 14 -6.26 22.91 -4.90
N TYR A 15 -6.30 23.32 -3.63
CA TYR A 15 -7.23 24.33 -3.17
C TYR A 15 -6.85 25.75 -3.58
N GLN A 16 -5.54 26.03 -3.66
CA GLN A 16 -5.08 27.29 -4.19
C GLN A 16 -5.27 27.37 -5.71
N ALA A 17 -4.98 26.28 -6.43
CA ALA A 17 -5.23 26.17 -7.86
C ALA A 17 -6.71 26.39 -8.17
N LEU A 18 -7.60 25.71 -7.45
CA LEU A 18 -9.05 25.89 -7.58
C LEU A 18 -9.47 27.34 -7.29
N SER A 19 -8.89 28.00 -6.29
CA SER A 19 -9.19 29.41 -6.00
C SER A 19 -8.74 30.35 -7.12
N VAL A 20 -7.67 30.04 -7.84
CA VAL A 20 -7.21 30.79 -9.02
C VAL A 20 -8.19 30.56 -10.18
N GLU A 21 -8.54 29.31 -10.48
CA GLU A 21 -9.48 28.93 -11.53
C GLU A 21 -10.85 29.61 -11.33
N LEU A 22 -11.39 29.59 -10.10
CA LEU A 22 -12.68 30.25 -9.79
C LEU A 22 -12.65 31.77 -10.04
N LYS A 23 -11.51 32.40 -9.84
CA LYS A 23 -11.34 33.83 -10.13
C LYS A 23 -11.20 34.10 -11.63
N GLU A 24 -10.38 33.32 -12.33
CA GLU A 24 -10.01 33.56 -13.71
C GLU A 24 -11.07 33.07 -14.70
N GLU A 25 -11.63 31.90 -14.50
CA GLU A 25 -12.59 31.29 -15.41
C GLU A 25 -14.06 31.62 -15.07
N TYR A 26 -14.37 31.74 -13.77
CA TYR A 26 -15.75 31.96 -13.30
C TYR A 26 -16.00 33.40 -12.83
N GLY A 27 -15.01 34.28 -12.89
CA GLY A 27 -15.14 35.70 -12.56
C GLY A 27 -15.50 35.99 -11.10
N MET A 28 -15.22 35.04 -10.18
CA MET A 28 -15.51 35.23 -8.77
C MET A 28 -14.56 36.25 -8.13
N SER A 29 -15.06 37.05 -7.20
CA SER A 29 -14.20 37.88 -6.39
C SER A 29 -13.24 37.04 -5.55
N PRO A 30 -12.07 37.57 -5.17
CA PRO A 30 -11.11 36.83 -4.33
C PRO A 30 -11.71 36.34 -3.01
N VAL A 31 -12.68 37.07 -2.47
CA VAL A 31 -13.35 36.72 -1.20
C VAL A 31 -14.31 35.54 -1.41
N GLU A 32 -15.11 35.58 -2.47
CA GLU A 32 -16.07 34.50 -2.80
C GLU A 32 -15.33 33.21 -3.15
N ALA A 33 -14.32 33.27 -4.02
CA ALA A 33 -13.50 32.11 -4.38
C ALA A 33 -12.87 31.45 -3.14
N LYS A 34 -12.30 32.24 -2.24
CA LYS A 34 -11.71 31.76 -0.98
C LYS A 34 -12.75 31.15 -0.05
N ALA A 35 -13.92 31.77 0.08
CA ALA A 35 -15.02 31.27 0.92
C ALA A 35 -15.57 29.94 0.39
N LEU A 36 -15.74 29.83 -0.95
CA LEU A 36 -16.21 28.62 -1.59
C LEU A 36 -15.22 27.45 -1.42
N VAL A 37 -13.94 27.72 -1.71
CA VAL A 37 -12.88 26.71 -1.52
C VAL A 37 -12.81 26.24 -0.07
N LYS A 38 -12.91 27.16 0.91
CA LYS A 38 -12.95 26.80 2.33
C LYS A 38 -14.15 25.91 2.65
N LYS A 39 -15.33 26.24 2.12
CA LYS A 39 -16.54 25.44 2.32
C LYS A 39 -16.43 24.05 1.71
N MET A 40 -15.81 23.93 0.54
CA MET A 40 -15.52 22.65 -0.09
C MET A 40 -14.50 21.83 0.71
N GLN A 41 -13.47 22.46 1.28
CA GLN A 41 -12.53 21.79 2.17
C GLN A 41 -13.23 21.20 3.39
N GLU A 42 -14.04 22.01 4.07
CA GLU A 42 -14.81 21.56 5.24
C GLU A 42 -15.73 20.39 4.89
N PHE A 43 -16.41 20.44 3.75
CA PHE A 43 -17.29 19.36 3.27
C PHE A 43 -16.50 18.07 2.99
N VAL A 44 -15.39 18.18 2.25
CA VAL A 44 -14.51 17.02 1.95
C VAL A 44 -13.94 16.43 3.23
N GLU A 45 -13.50 17.24 4.18
CA GLU A 45 -13.00 16.78 5.47
C GLU A 45 -14.07 16.03 6.28
N GLN A 46 -15.29 16.56 6.33
CA GLN A 46 -16.42 15.90 7.01
C GLN A 46 -16.76 14.55 6.37
N GLU A 47 -16.80 14.49 5.03
CA GLU A 47 -17.11 13.24 4.32
C GLU A 47 -15.96 12.22 4.33
N THR A 48 -14.72 12.65 4.46
CA THR A 48 -13.53 11.77 4.41
C THR A 48 -12.99 11.40 5.79
N CYS A 49 -13.35 12.12 6.86
CA CYS A 49 -12.87 11.88 8.23
C CYS A 49 -13.11 10.45 8.74
N GLY A 50 -14.09 9.71 8.19
CA GLY A 50 -14.34 8.31 8.52
C GLY A 50 -13.53 7.29 7.68
N LYS A 51 -12.84 7.71 6.65
CA LYS A 51 -12.19 6.81 5.67
C LYS A 51 -10.68 6.67 5.86
N ARG A 52 -10.02 7.53 6.63
CA ARG A 52 -8.59 7.46 6.92
C ARG A 52 -8.31 7.57 8.41
N LYS A 53 -7.22 6.96 8.85
CA LYS A 53 -6.68 7.11 10.21
C LYS A 53 -5.83 8.39 10.30
N ASN A 54 -5.60 8.90 11.50
CA ASN A 54 -4.80 10.12 11.73
C ASN A 54 -3.35 9.99 11.21
N ASN A 55 -2.81 8.77 11.18
CA ASN A 55 -1.47 8.48 10.68
C ASN A 55 -1.43 8.20 9.17
N GLN A 56 -2.48 8.51 8.42
CA GLN A 56 -2.58 8.26 6.98
C GLN A 56 -2.76 9.55 6.20
N ILE A 57 -2.23 9.56 4.98
CA ILE A 57 -2.45 10.61 3.99
C ILE A 57 -3.11 10.04 2.75
N VAL A 58 -3.86 10.87 2.03
CA VAL A 58 -4.41 10.52 0.70
C VAL A 58 -3.60 11.24 -0.37
N ARG A 59 -3.22 10.50 -1.41
CA ARG A 59 -2.49 11.04 -2.56
C ARG A 59 -3.11 10.57 -3.87
N ALA A 60 -3.20 11.48 -4.84
CA ALA A 60 -3.49 11.13 -6.22
C ALA A 60 -2.20 10.69 -6.91
N VAL A 61 -2.18 9.50 -7.45
CA VAL A 61 -1.02 8.88 -8.10
C VAL A 61 -1.41 8.25 -9.42
N VAL A 62 -0.44 7.96 -10.28
CA VAL A 62 -0.70 7.33 -11.58
C VAL A 62 -1.23 5.91 -11.37
N ALA A 63 -2.28 5.55 -12.11
CA ALA A 63 -2.86 4.20 -12.04
C ALA A 63 -1.88 3.13 -12.58
N VAL A 64 -1.94 1.94 -11.99
CA VAL A 64 -1.24 0.76 -12.52
C VAL A 64 -1.74 0.48 -13.95
N GLY A 65 -0.80 0.18 -14.86
CA GLY A 65 -1.10 -0.10 -16.27
C GLY A 65 -0.97 1.13 -17.20
N GLU A 66 -0.74 2.33 -16.67
CA GLU A 66 -0.42 3.49 -17.48
C GLU A 66 1.02 3.40 -18.03
N PRO A 67 1.23 3.58 -19.35
CA PRO A 67 2.54 3.44 -19.98
C PRO A 67 3.59 4.39 -19.39
N ALA A 68 4.83 3.92 -19.27
CA ALA A 68 5.96 4.80 -18.95
C ALA A 68 6.15 5.86 -20.01
N GLY A 69 6.62 7.04 -19.59
CA GLY A 69 6.83 8.18 -20.48
C GLY A 69 5.57 8.96 -20.89
N LYS A 70 4.37 8.45 -20.63
CA LYS A 70 3.12 9.20 -20.82
C LYS A 70 3.08 10.42 -19.90
N LYS A 71 2.70 11.59 -20.43
CA LYS A 71 2.59 12.81 -19.64
C LYS A 71 1.55 12.64 -18.53
N ILE A 72 1.83 13.14 -17.33
CA ILE A 72 0.95 12.97 -16.16
C ILE A 72 -0.47 13.49 -16.42
N LYS A 73 -0.61 14.59 -17.14
CA LYS A 73 -1.92 15.16 -17.52
C LYS A 73 -2.80 14.21 -18.36
N ASP A 74 -2.17 13.28 -19.04
CA ASP A 74 -2.84 12.32 -19.93
C ASP A 74 -3.02 10.94 -19.25
N CYS A 75 -2.43 10.74 -18.06
CA CYS A 75 -2.53 9.50 -17.30
C CYS A 75 -3.82 9.46 -16.49
N LYS A 76 -4.37 8.25 -16.31
CA LYS A 76 -5.40 8.01 -15.32
C LYS A 76 -4.76 8.11 -13.93
N LEU A 77 -5.38 8.90 -13.05
CA LEU A 77 -4.99 9.02 -11.66
C LEU A 77 -5.96 8.23 -10.77
N VAL A 78 -5.45 7.71 -9.68
CA VAL A 78 -6.22 7.04 -8.61
C VAL A 78 -5.81 7.62 -7.26
N SER A 79 -6.77 7.73 -6.35
CA SER A 79 -6.50 8.14 -4.97
C SER A 79 -6.08 6.92 -4.16
N VAL A 80 -4.94 7.02 -3.48
CA VAL A 80 -4.42 5.99 -2.58
C VAL A 80 -4.25 6.55 -1.18
N THR A 81 -4.48 5.71 -0.18
CA THR A 81 -4.28 6.03 1.24
C THR A 81 -2.96 5.43 1.68
N LEU A 82 -2.06 6.25 2.18
CA LEU A 82 -0.69 5.88 2.56
C LEU A 82 -0.48 6.08 4.05
N THR A 83 0.11 5.09 4.71
CA THR A 83 0.40 5.12 6.15
C THR A 83 1.74 5.77 6.42
N MET A 84 1.73 6.91 7.11
CA MET A 84 2.93 7.68 7.43
C MET A 84 3.66 7.17 8.67
N GLU A 85 2.91 6.70 9.65
CA GLU A 85 3.43 6.16 10.90
C GLU A 85 2.77 4.81 11.20
N PHE A 86 3.56 3.85 11.63
CA PHE A 86 3.08 2.52 11.99
C PHE A 86 3.51 2.13 13.40
N TYR A 87 2.77 1.23 13.99
CA TYR A 87 3.04 0.77 15.35
C TYR A 87 4.43 0.09 15.44
N GLY A 88 5.22 0.50 16.41
CA GLY A 88 6.57 -0.06 16.64
C GLY A 88 7.69 0.64 15.87
N GLU A 89 7.42 1.76 15.19
CA GLU A 89 8.42 2.54 14.46
C GLU A 89 9.56 3.02 15.36
N GLU A 90 9.27 3.41 16.60
CA GLU A 90 10.26 3.84 17.59
C GLU A 90 11.24 2.71 17.95
N LYS A 91 10.74 1.48 18.04
CA LYS A 91 11.56 0.30 18.30
C LYS A 91 12.52 0.05 17.12
N ILE A 92 12.00 0.09 15.90
CA ILE A 92 12.80 -0.06 14.68
C ILE A 92 13.87 1.04 14.59
N LEU A 93 13.48 2.29 14.87
CA LEU A 93 14.42 3.42 14.88
C LEU A 93 15.56 3.20 15.89
N LYS A 94 15.22 2.71 17.08
CA LYS A 94 16.20 2.45 18.17
C LYS A 94 17.15 1.29 17.83
N GLU A 95 16.64 0.23 17.26
CA GLU A 95 17.39 -1.00 16.98
C GLU A 95 18.18 -0.94 15.66
N ASN A 96 17.59 -0.36 14.61
CA ASN A 96 18.12 -0.41 13.25
C ASN A 96 18.55 0.98 12.70
N GLY A 97 18.19 2.05 13.38
CA GLY A 97 18.53 3.42 13.02
C GLY A 97 17.68 4.04 11.91
N LEU A 98 17.83 5.35 11.74
CA LEU A 98 17.02 6.16 10.82
C LEU A 98 17.17 5.74 9.35
N LYS A 99 18.34 5.26 8.95
CA LYS A 99 18.59 4.83 7.56
C LYS A 99 17.70 3.66 7.20
N TYR A 100 17.63 2.66 8.06
CA TYR A 100 16.81 1.47 7.86
C TYR A 100 15.31 1.82 7.88
N LEU A 101 14.89 2.68 8.82
CA LEU A 101 13.50 3.15 8.88
C LEU A 101 13.07 3.85 7.58
N LYS A 102 13.94 4.70 7.00
CA LYS A 102 13.67 5.34 5.70
C LYS A 102 13.57 4.32 4.56
N GLU A 103 14.43 3.31 4.55
CA GLU A 103 14.35 2.22 3.57
C GLU A 103 13.02 1.48 3.68
N LEU A 104 12.60 1.15 4.90
CA LEU A 104 11.33 0.48 5.18
C LEU A 104 10.11 1.34 4.75
N LYS A 105 10.12 2.64 5.04
CA LYS A 105 9.05 3.56 4.64
C LYS A 105 8.93 3.68 3.10
N VAL A 106 10.04 3.77 2.38
CA VAL A 106 10.02 3.80 0.90
C VAL A 106 9.34 2.55 0.35
N HIS A 107 9.69 1.39 0.89
CA HIS A 107 9.12 0.12 0.50
C HIS A 107 7.62 0.04 0.82
N GLN A 108 7.25 0.35 2.07
CA GLN A 108 5.87 0.31 2.53
C GLN A 108 4.95 1.21 1.69
N LEU A 109 5.31 2.48 1.51
CA LEU A 109 4.50 3.43 0.74
C LEU A 109 4.30 2.98 -0.71
N ALA A 110 5.38 2.48 -1.36
CA ALA A 110 5.28 1.97 -2.72
C ALA A 110 4.31 0.78 -2.83
N PHE A 111 4.35 -0.14 -1.85
CA PHE A 111 3.45 -1.29 -1.82
C PHE A 111 2.02 -0.92 -1.47
N GLU A 112 1.78 -0.06 -0.48
CA GLU A 112 0.44 0.42 -0.14
C GLU A 112 -0.23 1.09 -1.35
N SER A 113 0.54 1.89 -2.11
CA SER A 113 0.06 2.50 -3.34
C SER A 113 -0.29 1.45 -4.40
N TYR A 114 0.63 0.50 -4.64
CA TYR A 114 0.45 -0.55 -5.65
C TYR A 114 -0.75 -1.45 -5.38
N GLU A 115 -0.98 -1.82 -4.12
CA GLU A 115 -2.14 -2.63 -3.71
C GLU A 115 -3.49 -1.94 -3.94
N GLN A 116 -3.49 -0.62 -3.93
CA GLN A 116 -4.67 0.21 -4.20
C GLN A 116 -4.79 0.58 -5.70
N GLY A 117 -3.95 0.01 -6.55
CA GLY A 117 -3.98 0.24 -8.00
C GLY A 117 -3.24 1.50 -8.45
N GLY A 118 -2.42 2.09 -7.61
CA GLY A 118 -1.63 3.28 -7.89
C GLY A 118 -0.12 3.03 -7.89
N LEU A 119 0.63 3.92 -8.51
CA LEU A 119 2.09 3.86 -8.62
C LEU A 119 2.72 5.17 -8.16
N LEU A 120 3.48 5.12 -7.08
CA LEU A 120 4.31 6.23 -6.67
C LEU A 120 5.53 6.40 -7.60
N SER A 121 5.80 7.62 -8.02
CA SER A 121 7.07 7.98 -8.63
C SER A 121 8.12 8.26 -7.55
N HIS A 122 9.40 8.37 -7.94
CA HIS A 122 10.44 8.79 -7.00
C HIS A 122 10.23 10.21 -6.49
N GLU A 123 9.58 11.06 -7.30
CA GLU A 123 9.19 12.42 -6.93
C GLU A 123 8.12 12.41 -5.83
N ASP A 124 7.10 11.57 -5.98
CA ASP A 124 6.04 11.43 -4.98
C ASP A 124 6.62 10.99 -3.63
N ILE A 125 7.51 9.98 -3.63
CA ILE A 125 8.17 9.48 -2.43
C ILE A 125 9.08 10.55 -1.81
N GLN A 126 9.79 11.34 -2.64
CA GLN A 126 10.59 12.47 -2.16
C GLN A 126 9.72 13.49 -1.44
N ASP A 127 8.60 13.88 -2.03
CA ASP A 127 7.67 14.88 -1.47
C ASP A 127 7.03 14.37 -0.15
N ILE A 128 6.73 13.07 -0.07
CA ILE A 128 6.10 12.46 1.11
C ILE A 128 7.11 12.31 2.26
N LEU A 129 8.32 11.81 1.99
CA LEU A 129 9.29 11.46 3.03
C LEU A 129 10.38 12.51 3.27
N GLY A 130 10.47 13.57 2.43
CA GLY A 130 11.51 14.58 2.54
C GLY A 130 12.92 14.04 2.30
N ILE A 131 13.07 12.99 1.49
CA ILE A 131 14.38 12.39 1.16
C ILE A 131 14.72 12.62 -0.32
N SER A 132 16.01 12.73 -0.64
CA SER A 132 16.42 13.01 -2.00
C SER A 132 16.14 11.85 -2.96
N ARG A 133 15.84 12.17 -4.24
CA ARG A 133 15.65 11.15 -5.31
C ARG A 133 16.86 10.22 -5.48
N SER A 134 18.08 10.72 -5.26
CA SER A 134 19.29 9.90 -5.30
C SER A 134 19.29 8.85 -4.19
N THR A 135 18.81 9.20 -3.00
CA THR A 135 18.64 8.27 -1.89
C THR A 135 17.58 7.21 -2.23
N ILE A 136 16.43 7.62 -2.79
CA ILE A 136 15.36 6.70 -3.20
C ILE A 136 15.89 5.72 -4.27
N LYS A 137 16.56 6.21 -5.31
CA LYS A 137 17.18 5.36 -6.34
C LYS A 137 18.15 4.33 -5.75
N ARG A 138 18.99 4.75 -4.78
CA ARG A 138 19.91 3.83 -4.10
C ARG A 138 19.19 2.78 -3.28
N ILE A 139 18.10 3.14 -2.60
CA ILE A 139 17.26 2.19 -1.87
C ILE A 139 16.66 1.17 -2.83
N VAL A 140 15.99 1.63 -3.88
CA VAL A 140 15.37 0.76 -4.90
C VAL A 140 16.38 -0.18 -5.53
N LYS A 141 17.59 0.32 -5.87
CA LYS A 141 18.67 -0.50 -6.42
C LYS A 141 19.14 -1.57 -5.42
N LYS A 142 19.39 -1.19 -4.15
CA LYS A 142 19.79 -2.10 -3.07
C LYS A 142 18.79 -3.25 -2.90
N TYR A 143 17.49 -2.95 -2.94
CA TYR A 143 16.44 -3.96 -2.80
C TYR A 143 16.39 -4.88 -4.02
N LYS A 144 16.52 -4.32 -5.25
CA LYS A 144 16.60 -5.12 -6.49
C LYS A 144 17.79 -6.09 -6.48
N GLU A 145 18.95 -5.70 -5.95
CA GLU A 145 20.14 -6.57 -5.80
C GLU A 145 19.91 -7.73 -4.82
N ASN A 146 18.91 -7.64 -3.94
CA ASN A 146 18.50 -8.70 -3.03
C ASN A 146 17.21 -9.42 -3.47
N ASP A 147 16.88 -9.37 -4.75
CA ASP A 147 15.66 -9.93 -5.34
C ASP A 147 14.36 -9.42 -4.68
N ILE A 148 14.40 -8.21 -4.09
CA ILE A 148 13.24 -7.55 -3.52
C ILE A 148 12.83 -6.42 -4.45
N PHE A 149 11.59 -6.52 -4.95
CA PHE A 149 11.03 -5.54 -5.86
C PHE A 149 10.30 -4.42 -5.10
N ILE A 150 10.55 -3.15 -5.47
CA ILE A 150 9.78 -1.99 -4.97
C ILE A 150 8.94 -1.44 -6.12
N PRO A 151 7.59 -1.51 -6.07
CA PRO A 151 6.71 -1.11 -7.15
C PRO A 151 6.62 0.42 -7.30
N THR A 152 7.61 1.02 -7.94
CA THR A 152 7.56 2.42 -8.34
C THR A 152 7.29 2.56 -9.83
N ARG A 153 6.78 3.73 -10.26
CA ARG A 153 6.42 3.98 -11.67
C ARG A 153 7.53 3.65 -12.67
N GLY A 154 8.80 3.82 -12.29
CA GLY A 154 9.96 3.52 -13.15
C GLY A 154 10.43 2.07 -13.13
N GLN A 155 9.87 1.21 -12.27
CA GLN A 155 10.32 -0.17 -12.09
C GLN A 155 9.34 -1.22 -12.61
N ILE A 156 8.08 -0.84 -12.88
CA ILE A 156 7.03 -1.81 -13.23
C ILE A 156 7.24 -2.48 -14.59
N GLU A 157 7.96 -1.86 -15.50
CA GLU A 157 8.27 -2.48 -16.81
C GLU A 157 9.21 -3.69 -16.70
N ASP A 158 9.93 -3.83 -15.60
CA ASP A 158 10.89 -4.92 -15.35
C ASP A 158 10.26 -6.15 -14.66
N ILE A 159 8.94 -6.16 -14.42
CA ILE A 159 8.28 -7.29 -13.77
C ILE A 159 7.94 -8.36 -14.81
N GLY A 160 8.87 -9.31 -15.00
CA GLY A 160 8.49 -10.63 -15.47
C GLY A 160 7.54 -11.31 -14.46
N PRO A 161 6.92 -12.48 -14.81
CA PRO A 161 6.01 -13.21 -13.91
C PRO A 161 6.78 -13.84 -12.74
N GLY A 162 7.40 -13.00 -11.91
CA GLY A 162 8.10 -13.39 -10.70
C GLY A 162 7.14 -13.59 -9.53
N ILE A 163 7.61 -14.29 -8.50
CA ILE A 163 6.93 -14.51 -7.24
C ILE A 163 6.48 -13.14 -6.69
N THR A 164 5.17 -12.97 -6.48
CA THR A 164 4.66 -11.73 -5.91
C THR A 164 5.16 -11.57 -4.47
N HIS A 165 5.30 -10.34 -4.00
CA HIS A 165 5.72 -10.06 -2.61
C HIS A 165 4.89 -10.81 -1.57
N LYS A 166 3.59 -10.92 -1.81
CA LYS A 166 2.63 -11.64 -0.95
C LYS A 166 3.01 -13.11 -0.84
N GLU A 167 3.36 -13.72 -1.95
CA GLU A 167 3.81 -15.12 -2.01
C GLU A 167 5.12 -15.30 -1.26
N ARG A 168 6.06 -14.37 -1.41
CA ARG A 168 7.34 -14.41 -0.70
C ARG A 168 7.16 -14.32 0.82
N ILE A 169 6.31 -13.41 1.30
CA ILE A 169 5.99 -13.28 2.73
C ILE A 169 5.38 -14.57 3.25
N ILE A 170 4.37 -15.11 2.57
CA ILE A 170 3.73 -16.36 2.99
C ILE A 170 4.71 -17.54 2.94
N GLU A 171 5.57 -17.63 1.93
CA GLU A 171 6.62 -18.65 1.88
C GLU A 171 7.55 -18.59 3.11
N LEU A 172 7.94 -17.40 3.55
CA LEU A 172 8.77 -17.22 4.74
C LEU A 172 8.01 -17.62 6.02
N ILE A 173 6.74 -17.23 6.15
CA ILE A 173 5.89 -17.64 7.28
C ILE A 173 5.77 -19.16 7.35
N VAL A 174 5.46 -19.80 6.23
CA VAL A 174 5.30 -21.25 6.13
C VAL A 174 6.62 -21.98 6.44
N LYS A 175 7.77 -21.40 6.11
CA LYS A 175 9.11 -21.90 6.48
C LYS A 175 9.43 -21.73 7.95
N GLY A 176 8.60 -21.01 8.73
CA GLY A 176 8.79 -20.83 10.17
C GLY A 176 9.63 -19.62 10.57
N TYR A 177 9.90 -18.69 9.65
CA TYR A 177 10.57 -17.44 9.99
C TYR A 177 9.71 -16.59 10.94
N LEU A 178 10.34 -15.93 11.90
CA LEU A 178 9.69 -14.99 12.79
C LEU A 178 9.29 -13.71 12.04
N TYR A 179 8.25 -13.02 12.48
CA TYR A 179 7.82 -11.77 11.86
C TYR A 179 8.94 -10.73 11.81
N SER A 180 9.75 -10.63 12.87
CA SER A 180 10.93 -9.74 12.91
C SER A 180 11.94 -10.05 11.80
N GLU A 181 12.17 -11.32 11.50
CA GLU A 181 13.04 -11.75 10.41
C GLU A 181 12.43 -11.44 9.04
N ILE A 182 11.12 -11.70 8.90
CA ILE A 182 10.37 -11.40 7.67
C ILE A 182 10.35 -9.90 7.40
N MET A 183 10.19 -9.06 8.44
CA MET A 183 10.28 -7.60 8.33
C MET A 183 11.64 -7.18 7.73
N ILE A 184 12.72 -7.77 8.20
CA ILE A 184 14.07 -7.49 7.70
C ILE A 184 14.23 -7.96 6.25
N LEU A 185 13.79 -9.19 5.95
CA LEU A 185 13.97 -9.83 4.65
C LEU A 185 13.08 -9.24 3.55
N THR A 186 11.91 -8.71 3.91
CA THR A 186 10.91 -8.23 2.95
C THR A 186 10.65 -6.74 3.02
N ALA A 187 11.21 -6.07 4.04
CA ALA A 187 10.96 -4.66 4.36
C ALA A 187 9.46 -4.30 4.52
N HIS A 188 8.67 -5.25 5.01
CA HIS A 188 7.28 -5.04 5.38
C HIS A 188 7.14 -4.78 6.87
N THR A 189 6.09 -4.04 7.26
CA THR A 189 5.73 -3.89 8.66
C THR A 189 5.09 -5.17 9.18
N GLU A 190 5.16 -5.40 10.49
CA GLU A 190 4.50 -6.52 11.15
C GLU A 190 3.01 -6.58 10.83
N ALA A 191 2.31 -5.44 10.86
CA ALA A 191 0.90 -5.34 10.51
C ALA A 191 0.59 -5.76 9.07
N SER A 192 1.49 -5.46 8.11
CA SER A 192 1.35 -5.92 6.73
C SER A 192 1.55 -7.42 6.60
N ILE A 193 2.54 -7.98 7.29
CA ILE A 193 2.82 -9.42 7.32
C ILE A 193 1.63 -10.17 7.91
N GLU A 194 1.13 -9.73 9.06
CA GLU A 194 -0.06 -10.29 9.71
C GLU A 194 -1.30 -10.23 8.80
N ASN A 195 -1.49 -9.13 8.09
CA ASN A 195 -2.61 -8.99 7.15
C ASN A 195 -2.51 -9.99 5.99
N TYR A 196 -1.31 -10.23 5.45
CA TYR A 196 -1.11 -11.25 4.41
C TYR A 196 -1.33 -12.66 4.96
N GLU A 197 -0.79 -12.98 6.12
CA GLU A 197 -1.02 -14.27 6.77
C GLU A 197 -2.51 -14.53 6.99
N ARG A 198 -3.22 -13.57 7.58
CA ARG A 198 -4.67 -13.67 7.83
C ARG A 198 -5.47 -13.90 6.55
N LYS A 199 -5.15 -13.18 5.47
CA LYS A 199 -5.80 -13.37 4.16
C LYS A 199 -5.51 -14.76 3.58
N PHE A 200 -4.26 -15.19 3.64
CA PHE A 200 -3.83 -16.50 3.17
C PHE A 200 -4.52 -17.62 3.92
N VAL A 201 -4.49 -17.59 5.25
CA VAL A 201 -5.12 -18.60 6.11
C VAL A 201 -6.62 -18.67 5.85
N LYS A 202 -7.30 -17.52 5.75
CA LYS A 202 -8.74 -17.46 5.48
C LYS A 202 -9.11 -18.07 4.12
N ILE A 203 -8.38 -17.73 3.07
CA ILE A 203 -8.59 -18.28 1.71
C ILE A 203 -8.31 -19.79 1.70
N SER A 204 -7.19 -20.22 2.30
CA SER A 204 -6.77 -21.62 2.37
C SER A 204 -7.78 -22.48 3.14
N TYR A 205 -8.30 -21.96 4.23
CA TYR A 205 -9.35 -22.62 5.02
C TYR A 205 -10.60 -22.88 4.19
N PHE A 206 -11.17 -21.86 3.56
CA PHE A 206 -12.37 -22.05 2.73
C PHE A 206 -12.13 -22.93 1.51
N HIS A 207 -10.93 -22.88 0.93
CA HIS A 207 -10.56 -23.78 -0.17
C HIS A 207 -10.49 -25.25 0.31
N ARG A 208 -9.91 -25.50 1.48
CA ARG A 208 -9.89 -26.84 2.10
C ARG A 208 -11.30 -27.36 2.40
N GLU A 209 -12.21 -26.47 2.81
CA GLU A 209 -13.64 -26.76 3.01
C GLU A 209 -14.44 -26.97 1.70
N GLY A 210 -13.76 -27.11 0.56
CA GLY A 210 -14.39 -27.36 -0.74
C GLY A 210 -15.13 -26.16 -1.35
N LYS A 211 -14.93 -24.94 -0.83
CA LYS A 211 -15.53 -23.74 -1.44
C LYS A 211 -14.78 -23.36 -2.72
N ASN A 212 -15.51 -23.08 -3.78
CA ASN A 212 -14.92 -22.58 -5.02
C ASN A 212 -14.58 -21.07 -4.91
N GLU A 213 -13.82 -20.54 -5.88
CA GLU A 213 -13.33 -19.16 -5.89
C GLU A 213 -14.44 -18.12 -5.76
N LEU A 214 -15.58 -18.33 -6.43
CA LEU A 214 -16.74 -17.45 -6.36
C LEU A 214 -17.34 -17.38 -4.96
N LYS A 215 -17.49 -18.53 -4.29
CA LYS A 215 -17.97 -18.60 -2.89
C LYS A 215 -16.97 -17.96 -1.93
N ILE A 216 -15.66 -18.22 -2.11
CA ILE A 216 -14.62 -17.57 -1.30
C ILE A 216 -14.68 -16.05 -1.48
N ARG A 217 -14.85 -15.55 -2.71
CA ARG A 217 -15.01 -14.12 -2.97
C ARG A 217 -16.23 -13.53 -2.28
N ALA A 218 -17.37 -14.20 -2.36
CA ALA A 218 -18.61 -13.75 -1.71
C ALA A 218 -18.46 -13.65 -0.18
N ILE A 219 -17.77 -14.63 0.45
CA ILE A 219 -17.57 -14.67 1.90
C ILE A 219 -16.50 -13.67 2.39
N THR A 220 -15.44 -13.47 1.60
CA THR A 220 -14.27 -12.72 2.05
C THR A 220 -14.21 -11.30 1.56
N GLY A 221 -14.87 -10.99 0.43
CA GLY A 221 -14.76 -9.71 -0.28
C GLY A 221 -13.43 -9.51 -1.01
N TYR A 222 -12.56 -10.51 -1.06
CA TYR A 222 -11.24 -10.39 -1.69
C TYR A 222 -11.32 -10.46 -3.23
N SER A 223 -10.35 -9.83 -3.90
CA SER A 223 -10.27 -9.88 -5.37
C SER A 223 -10.01 -11.30 -5.88
N GLU A 224 -10.53 -11.60 -7.06
CA GLU A 224 -10.35 -12.90 -7.71
C GLU A 224 -8.86 -13.24 -7.94
N ALA A 225 -8.07 -12.25 -8.35
CA ALA A 225 -6.63 -12.40 -8.55
C ALA A 225 -5.90 -12.81 -7.25
N LEU A 226 -6.26 -12.21 -6.12
CA LEU A 226 -5.70 -12.57 -4.82
C LEU A 226 -6.10 -14.00 -4.40
N ILE A 227 -7.36 -14.36 -4.61
CA ILE A 227 -7.87 -15.70 -4.25
C ILE A 227 -7.14 -16.77 -5.08
N LYS A 228 -7.02 -16.60 -6.40
CA LYS A 228 -6.30 -17.53 -7.28
C LYS A 228 -4.83 -17.68 -6.89
N SER A 229 -4.14 -16.55 -6.67
CA SER A 229 -2.73 -16.54 -6.24
C SER A 229 -2.56 -17.32 -4.93
N PHE A 230 -3.39 -17.06 -3.91
CA PHE A 230 -3.26 -17.71 -2.61
C PHE A 230 -3.69 -19.18 -2.62
N ILE A 231 -4.66 -19.58 -3.44
CA ILE A 231 -4.96 -21.01 -3.66
C ILE A 231 -3.78 -21.75 -4.30
N GLY A 232 -3.13 -21.13 -5.30
CA GLY A 232 -1.92 -21.67 -5.91
C GLY A 232 -0.80 -21.85 -4.89
N LEU A 233 -0.59 -20.83 -4.08
CA LEU A 233 0.42 -20.85 -3.00
C LEU A 233 0.09 -21.88 -1.91
N TYR A 234 -1.18 -22.02 -1.52
CA TYR A 234 -1.63 -23.06 -0.60
C TYR A 234 -1.29 -24.45 -1.09
N LYS A 235 -1.62 -24.78 -2.35
CA LYS A 235 -1.31 -26.07 -2.95
C LYS A 235 0.19 -26.36 -2.97
N LYS A 236 1.01 -25.37 -3.33
CA LYS A 236 2.48 -25.43 -3.29
C LYS A 236 3.00 -25.65 -1.88
N SER A 237 2.49 -24.88 -0.91
CA SER A 237 2.90 -24.94 0.48
C SER A 237 2.49 -26.26 1.16
N MET A 238 1.31 -26.79 0.87
CA MET A 238 0.86 -28.09 1.35
C MET A 238 1.74 -29.24 0.85
N LYS A 239 2.29 -29.12 -0.37
CA LYS A 239 3.22 -30.13 -0.90
C LYS A 239 4.57 -30.11 -0.17
N ASN A 240 5.09 -28.93 0.18
CA ASN A 240 6.45 -28.74 0.67
C ASN A 240 6.53 -28.64 2.21
N TYR A 241 5.50 -28.10 2.85
CA TYR A 241 5.46 -27.76 4.28
C TYR A 241 4.08 -28.04 4.91
N PRO A 242 3.55 -29.27 4.80
CA PRO A 242 2.18 -29.60 5.21
C PRO A 242 1.91 -29.35 6.70
N GLU A 243 2.87 -29.64 7.57
CA GLU A 243 2.72 -29.45 9.02
C GLU A 243 2.53 -27.98 9.40
N SER A 244 3.34 -27.10 8.81
CA SER A 244 3.27 -25.66 9.08
C SER A 244 1.93 -25.08 8.63
N VAL A 245 1.48 -25.43 7.42
CA VAL A 245 0.19 -24.97 6.88
C VAL A 245 -0.97 -25.51 7.73
N ASN A 246 -0.96 -26.78 8.09
CA ASN A 246 -2.00 -27.38 8.94
C ASN A 246 -2.06 -26.71 10.31
N LYS A 247 -0.91 -26.39 10.93
CA LYS A 247 -0.86 -25.66 12.21
C LYS A 247 -1.48 -24.25 12.09
N MET A 248 -1.25 -23.56 10.99
CA MET A 248 -1.86 -22.25 10.73
C MET A 248 -3.38 -22.38 10.60
N LEU A 249 -3.86 -23.37 9.84
CA LEU A 249 -5.30 -23.61 9.63
C LEU A 249 -6.00 -24.01 10.93
N GLN A 250 -5.38 -24.88 11.74
CA GLN A 250 -5.92 -25.29 13.05
C GLN A 250 -6.11 -24.10 14.00
N ARG A 251 -5.15 -23.15 14.03
CA ARG A 251 -5.30 -21.94 14.83
C ARG A 251 -6.49 -21.10 14.38
N TYR A 252 -6.74 -21.05 13.09
CA TYR A 252 -7.88 -20.31 12.54
C TYR A 252 -9.21 -21.00 12.84
N GLU A 253 -9.28 -22.32 12.79
CA GLU A 253 -10.45 -23.11 13.19
C GLU A 253 -10.81 -22.86 14.65
N ASN A 254 -9.83 -22.99 15.54
CA ASN A 254 -10.03 -22.71 16.97
C ASN A 254 -10.54 -21.28 17.21
N TYR A 255 -10.04 -20.31 16.42
CA TYR A 255 -10.51 -18.93 16.51
C TYR A 255 -11.98 -18.77 16.07
N ILE A 256 -12.42 -19.46 15.02
CA ILE A 256 -13.81 -19.44 14.56
C ILE A 256 -14.71 -20.05 15.62
N GLU A 257 -14.38 -21.24 16.14
CA GLU A 257 -15.16 -21.92 17.17
C GLU A 257 -15.33 -21.07 18.45
N LEU A 258 -14.26 -20.36 18.86
CA LEU A 258 -14.32 -19.45 20.00
C LEU A 258 -15.24 -18.25 19.75
N LYS A 259 -15.31 -17.78 18.51
CA LYS A 259 -16.23 -16.70 18.14
C LYS A 259 -17.69 -17.17 18.13
N GLU A 260 -17.97 -18.34 17.60
CA GLU A 260 -19.32 -18.89 17.54
C GLU A 260 -19.86 -19.13 18.96
N LYS A 261 -19.04 -19.65 19.88
CA LYS A 261 -19.39 -19.83 21.30
C LYS A 261 -19.64 -18.53 22.09
N LYS A 262 -19.21 -17.37 21.58
CA LYS A 262 -19.45 -16.05 22.21
C LYS A 262 -20.69 -15.35 21.69
N ILE A 263 -21.28 -15.81 20.62
CA ILE A 263 -22.44 -15.20 19.94
C ILE A 263 -23.73 -16.00 20.20
N GLY A 264 -23.62 -17.26 20.61
CA GLY A 264 -24.74 -18.09 21.11
C GLY A 264 -24.84 -18.04 22.63
#